data_97bb3920cf7cb800222a099ccdbadcf7
#
_entry.id   97bb3920cf7cb800222a099ccdbadcf7
#
_cell.length_a   1.000
_cell.length_b   1.000
_cell.length_c   1.000
_cell.angle_alpha   90.00
_cell.angle_beta   90.00
_cell.angle_gamma   90.00
#
_symmetry.space_group_name_H-M   'P 1'
#
loop_
_entity.id
_entity.type
_entity.pdbx_description
1 polymer ?
#
loop_
_entity_poly.entity_id
_entity_poly.type
_entity_poly.pdbx_seq_one_letter_code
_entity_poly.pdbx_strand_id
1 'polypeptide(L)'
;MTTPRERFVILVLAVIVSVVLLWAFVQPYREAIGDLVVMPVKTIDAHDLPITTIALSPDGKILATAAKDFTIKLWKLPEGRHIRTLTGHTRNILRLQFTPDGEHLISASADMSVRMWLVKTGQLVKQWDSDHTVDWHTGWVQAIAVSADGKLLATGSRDTTIKIWDLTTGELLKTLWEHSDAVTALAFHPIEKNLLASGSTDGSIVIWDVEAGKPKYRHPTFSAYDPYDMEFSPDGKLLAIGAYASKGVRVIDWRKGTWVAWGSGIEGTVWDVAFSPDGKIVAAGAGDNAAWIYDVTRTDEHKIARRLRTIRINTGRQAGADVWGDVRGVAFTPDGKTLVTAMEDGKVRLWRLTGIVVNIPAPKLPSLPEPHGHAH
;
A
#
# COMPACT_ATOMS: atom_id res chain seq x y z
N MET A 1 11.75 -59.89 29.52
CA MET A 1 10.82 -58.95 30.18
C MET A 1 11.63 -57.70 30.51
N THR A 2 11.29 -56.58 29.89
CA THR A 2 11.98 -55.29 30.09
C THR A 2 11.60 -54.72 31.46
N THR A 3 12.58 -54.23 32.19
CA THR A 3 12.37 -53.60 33.52
C THR A 3 11.59 -52.29 33.38
N PRO A 4 10.90 -51.79 34.42
CA PRO A 4 10.19 -50.52 34.37
C PRO A 4 11.09 -49.34 33.95
N ARG A 5 12.37 -49.40 34.27
CA ARG A 5 13.38 -48.40 33.92
C ARG A 5 13.71 -48.44 32.44
N GLU A 6 13.82 -49.61 31.83
CA GLU A 6 14.05 -49.76 30.39
C GLU A 6 12.83 -49.32 29.59
N ARG A 7 11.61 -49.59 30.06
CA ARG A 7 10.38 -49.08 29.40
C ARG A 7 10.30 -47.57 29.43
N PHE A 8 10.70 -46.94 30.52
CA PHE A 8 10.74 -45.49 30.61
C PHE A 8 11.76 -44.86 29.62
N VAL A 9 12.96 -45.45 29.54
CA VAL A 9 14.00 -44.99 28.62
C VAL A 9 13.56 -45.16 27.15
N ILE A 10 12.91 -46.29 26.83
CA ILE A 10 12.38 -46.54 25.47
C ILE A 10 11.30 -45.51 25.13
N LEU A 11 10.40 -45.19 26.07
CA LEU A 11 9.34 -44.19 25.86
C LEU A 11 9.90 -42.80 25.64
N VAL A 12 10.90 -42.37 26.41
CA VAL A 12 11.57 -41.07 26.27
C VAL A 12 12.31 -40.99 24.95
N LEU A 13 13.02 -42.04 24.54
CA LEU A 13 13.69 -42.10 23.23
C LEU A 13 12.70 -42.05 22.09
N ALA A 14 11.56 -42.75 22.18
CA ALA A 14 10.51 -42.73 21.16
C ALA A 14 9.90 -41.33 21.00
N VAL A 15 9.68 -40.61 22.12
CA VAL A 15 9.20 -39.21 22.09
C VAL A 15 10.23 -38.29 21.47
N ILE A 16 11.52 -38.42 21.84
CA ILE A 16 12.61 -37.62 21.28
C ILE A 16 12.74 -37.88 19.76
N VAL A 17 12.72 -39.13 19.33
CA VAL A 17 12.78 -39.51 17.92
C VAL A 17 11.56 -38.97 17.16
N SER A 18 10.36 -39.02 17.73
CA SER A 18 9.16 -38.49 17.14
C SER A 18 9.22 -36.97 16.99
N VAL A 19 9.73 -36.27 18.00
CA VAL A 19 9.92 -34.80 17.96
C VAL A 19 10.99 -34.43 16.93
N VAL A 20 12.10 -35.18 16.85
CA VAL A 20 13.16 -34.94 15.86
C VAL A 20 12.68 -35.24 14.45
N LEU A 21 11.92 -36.33 14.25
CA LEU A 21 11.32 -36.65 12.96
C LEU A 21 10.26 -35.61 12.56
N LEU A 22 9.41 -35.18 13.49
CA LEU A 22 8.46 -34.09 13.23
C LEU A 22 9.18 -32.80 12.90
N TRP A 23 10.27 -32.49 13.60
CA TRP A 23 11.12 -31.34 13.33
C TRP A 23 11.81 -31.44 11.96
N ALA A 24 12.38 -32.59 11.61
CA ALA A 24 13.00 -32.84 10.32
C ALA A 24 11.99 -32.87 9.15
N PHE A 25 10.75 -33.32 9.39
CA PHE A 25 9.67 -33.27 8.39
C PHE A 25 9.09 -31.86 8.22
N VAL A 26 9.04 -31.05 9.29
CA VAL A 26 8.50 -29.70 9.27
C VAL A 26 9.52 -28.69 8.72
N GLN A 27 10.83 -28.93 8.89
CA GLN A 27 11.90 -28.04 8.42
C GLN A 27 11.84 -27.75 6.89
N PRO A 28 11.72 -28.75 5.99
CA PRO A 28 11.61 -28.47 4.55
C PRO A 28 10.35 -27.70 4.19
N TYR A 29 9.24 -27.88 4.93
CA TYR A 29 8.01 -27.12 4.75
C TYR A 29 8.12 -25.71 5.34
N ARG A 30 8.89 -25.52 6.42
CA ARG A 30 9.22 -24.19 6.95
C ARG A 30 10.09 -23.38 5.99
N GLU A 31 11.04 -24.01 5.33
CA GLU A 31 11.89 -23.35 4.34
C GLU A 31 11.14 -23.03 3.03
N ALA A 32 10.11 -23.83 2.70
CA ALA A 32 9.26 -23.64 1.54
C ALA A 32 8.16 -22.59 1.74
N ILE A 33 7.69 -22.39 3.00
CA ILE A 33 6.71 -21.36 3.36
C ILE A 33 7.50 -20.25 4.04
N GLY A 34 7.83 -19.19 3.31
CA GLY A 34 8.51 -18.02 3.88
C GLY A 34 7.82 -17.55 5.16
N ASP A 35 8.57 -17.61 6.25
CA ASP A 35 8.08 -17.53 7.63
C ASP A 35 7.67 -16.10 8.04
N LEU A 36 6.90 -15.39 7.23
CA LEU A 36 6.25 -14.17 7.69
C LEU A 36 5.10 -14.57 8.61
N VAL A 37 5.31 -14.47 9.90
CA VAL A 37 4.26 -14.61 10.89
C VAL A 37 3.58 -13.28 11.10
N VAL A 38 2.28 -13.24 10.90
CA VAL A 38 1.45 -12.06 11.08
C VAL A 38 0.52 -12.31 12.27
N MET A 39 0.67 -11.49 13.30
CA MET A 39 -0.12 -11.59 14.53
C MET A 39 -0.94 -10.33 14.76
N PRO A 40 -2.24 -10.44 15.09
CA PRO A 40 -3.04 -9.28 15.45
C PRO A 40 -2.51 -8.70 16.78
N VAL A 41 -2.33 -7.38 16.82
CA VAL A 41 -1.85 -6.66 18.01
C VAL A 41 -2.96 -5.84 18.63
N LYS A 42 -3.68 -5.10 17.80
CA LYS A 42 -4.67 -4.13 18.23
C LYS A 42 -5.77 -3.96 17.19
N THR A 43 -6.99 -3.79 17.65
CA THR A 43 -8.11 -3.28 16.84
C THR A 43 -8.55 -1.95 17.43
N ILE A 44 -8.77 -0.98 16.58
CA ILE A 44 -9.27 0.36 16.92
C ILE A 44 -10.63 0.50 16.23
N ASP A 45 -11.68 0.72 16.99
CA ASP A 45 -13.00 1.11 16.48
C ASP A 45 -12.92 2.59 16.08
N ALA A 46 -12.52 2.84 14.83
CA ALA A 46 -12.13 4.17 14.40
C ALA A 46 -13.35 5.02 14.01
N HIS A 47 -14.25 4.47 13.23
CA HIS A 47 -15.43 5.17 12.75
C HIS A 47 -16.65 4.25 12.78
N ASP A 48 -17.85 4.84 12.88
CA ASP A 48 -19.11 4.11 12.78
C ASP A 48 -19.49 3.82 11.31
N LEU A 49 -18.90 4.56 10.38
CA LEU A 49 -19.07 4.42 8.93
C LEU A 49 -17.80 3.91 8.25
N PRO A 50 -17.91 3.36 7.02
CA PRO A 50 -16.79 2.83 6.27
C PRO A 50 -15.61 3.79 6.16
N ILE A 51 -14.39 3.30 6.49
CA ILE A 51 -13.16 4.04 6.26
C ILE A 51 -12.91 4.10 4.75
N THR A 52 -12.50 5.27 4.27
CA THR A 52 -12.21 5.53 2.85
C THR A 52 -10.72 5.55 2.56
N THR A 53 -9.90 6.02 3.49
CA THR A 53 -8.44 6.12 3.33
C THR A 53 -7.74 6.30 4.67
N ILE A 54 -6.45 6.01 4.72
CA ILE A 54 -5.58 6.26 5.88
C ILE A 54 -4.29 6.94 5.47
N ALA A 55 -3.60 7.51 6.44
CA ALA A 55 -2.20 7.91 6.32
C ALA A 55 -1.49 7.69 7.67
N LEU A 56 -0.24 7.26 7.61
CA LEU A 56 0.63 7.11 8.78
C LEU A 56 1.67 8.24 8.80
N SER A 57 1.88 8.85 9.95
CA SER A 57 2.92 9.88 10.09
C SER A 57 4.31 9.31 9.82
N PRO A 58 5.28 10.11 9.33
CA PRO A 58 6.62 9.63 9.00
C PRO A 58 7.37 8.97 10.17
N ASP A 59 7.05 9.35 11.39
CA ASP A 59 7.60 8.73 12.61
C ASP A 59 6.82 7.49 13.09
N GLY A 60 5.73 7.14 12.40
CA GLY A 60 4.88 6.00 12.71
C GLY A 60 4.03 6.13 13.97
N LYS A 61 3.97 7.32 14.61
CA LYS A 61 3.29 7.49 15.91
C LYS A 61 1.86 7.97 15.80
N ILE A 62 1.48 8.57 14.67
CA ILE A 62 0.14 9.10 14.44
C ILE A 62 -0.44 8.45 13.20
N LEU A 63 -1.62 7.87 13.34
CA LEU A 63 -2.43 7.40 12.23
C LEU A 63 -3.58 8.38 12.01
N ALA A 64 -3.77 8.81 10.77
CA ALA A 64 -4.96 9.52 10.31
C ALA A 64 -5.89 8.54 9.59
N THR A 65 -7.18 8.59 9.90
CA THR A 65 -8.23 7.81 9.24
C THR A 65 -9.32 8.74 8.76
N ALA A 66 -9.83 8.53 7.55
CA ALA A 66 -11.00 9.24 7.04
C ALA A 66 -12.10 8.25 6.68
N ALA A 67 -13.36 8.64 6.83
CA ALA A 67 -14.50 7.77 6.60
C ALA A 67 -15.64 8.48 5.86
N LYS A 68 -16.68 7.70 5.55
CA LYS A 68 -17.91 8.20 4.90
C LYS A 68 -18.75 9.13 5.81
N ASP A 69 -18.30 9.39 7.05
CA ASP A 69 -18.83 10.41 7.94
C ASP A 69 -18.24 11.82 7.64
N PHE A 70 -17.36 11.91 6.63
CA PHE A 70 -16.68 13.12 6.19
C PHE A 70 -15.72 13.71 7.23
N THR A 71 -15.37 12.93 8.25
CA THR A 71 -14.41 13.34 9.28
C THR A 71 -13.06 12.66 9.09
N ILE A 72 -12.02 13.30 9.63
CA ILE A 72 -10.70 12.70 9.80
C ILE A 72 -10.47 12.53 11.30
N LYS A 73 -10.04 11.36 11.73
CA LYS A 73 -9.65 11.12 13.11
C LYS A 73 -8.17 10.80 13.22
N LEU A 74 -7.51 11.38 14.20
CA LEU A 74 -6.10 11.15 14.51
C LEU A 74 -5.99 10.22 15.72
N TRP A 75 -5.10 9.23 15.61
CA TRP A 75 -4.90 8.17 16.60
C TRP A 75 -3.44 8.06 16.97
N LYS A 76 -3.14 7.97 18.27
CA LYS A 76 -1.79 7.71 18.74
C LYS A 76 -1.50 6.21 18.67
N LEU A 77 -0.41 5.83 18.01
CA LEU A 77 0.05 4.45 17.91
C LEU A 77 1.24 4.20 18.84
N PRO A 78 1.41 2.95 19.32
CA PRO A 78 0.58 1.78 19.05
C PRO A 78 -0.68 1.67 19.95
N GLU A 79 -0.89 2.61 20.86
CA GLU A 79 -1.94 2.52 21.90
C GLU A 79 -3.36 2.52 21.30
N GLY A 80 -3.54 3.06 20.10
CA GLY A 80 -4.83 3.24 19.46
C GLY A 80 -5.72 4.27 20.17
N ARG A 81 -5.10 5.25 20.84
CA ARG A 81 -5.81 6.29 21.56
C ARG A 81 -6.22 7.41 20.61
N HIS A 82 -7.49 7.76 20.61
CA HIS A 82 -8.00 8.91 19.87
C HIS A 82 -7.32 10.21 20.35
N ILE A 83 -6.81 11.00 19.42
CA ILE A 83 -6.19 12.29 19.68
C ILE A 83 -7.21 13.40 19.44
N ARG A 84 -7.79 13.43 18.23
CA ARG A 84 -8.76 14.45 17.82
C ARG A 84 -9.52 14.06 16.56
N THR A 85 -10.59 14.80 16.30
CA THR A 85 -11.36 14.71 15.04
C THR A 85 -11.25 16.04 14.30
N LEU A 86 -10.95 15.98 13.00
CA LEU A 86 -10.91 17.13 12.09
C LEU A 86 -12.20 17.11 11.27
N THR A 87 -12.90 18.22 11.25
CA THR A 87 -14.19 18.38 10.58
C THR A 87 -14.15 19.53 9.59
N GLY A 88 -14.99 19.48 8.57
CA GLY A 88 -15.11 20.58 7.61
C GLY A 88 -15.34 20.10 6.19
N HIS A 89 -14.81 18.94 5.76
CA HIS A 89 -15.19 18.35 4.47
C HIS A 89 -16.70 18.03 4.43
N THR A 90 -17.31 18.24 3.28
CA THR A 90 -18.76 18.07 3.09
C THR A 90 -19.09 16.83 2.27
N ARG A 91 -18.07 16.10 1.80
CA ARG A 91 -18.19 14.84 1.08
C ARG A 91 -17.04 13.90 1.47
N ASN A 92 -17.05 12.69 0.88
CA ASN A 92 -16.04 11.66 1.13
C ASN A 92 -14.61 12.21 0.92
N ILE A 93 -13.77 11.97 1.92
CA ILE A 93 -12.34 12.21 1.83
C ILE A 93 -11.75 11.00 1.10
N LEU A 94 -11.03 11.27 0.01
CA LEU A 94 -10.55 10.26 -0.93
C LEU A 94 -9.08 9.93 -0.70
N ARG A 95 -8.29 10.89 -0.21
CA ARG A 95 -6.86 10.71 0.09
C ARG A 95 -6.45 11.51 1.31
N LEU A 96 -5.51 10.94 2.04
CA LEU A 96 -4.80 11.55 3.15
C LEU A 96 -3.30 11.39 2.94
N GLN A 97 -2.52 12.40 3.30
CA GLN A 97 -1.07 12.31 3.32
C GLN A 97 -0.48 13.27 4.35
N PHE A 98 0.47 12.80 5.15
CA PHE A 98 1.28 13.68 6.00
C PHE A 98 2.36 14.37 5.18
N THR A 99 2.74 15.57 5.59
CA THR A 99 3.99 16.19 5.14
C THR A 99 5.20 15.41 5.68
N PRO A 100 6.37 15.45 5.01
CA PRO A 100 7.55 14.70 5.43
C PRO A 100 8.06 15.02 6.83
N ASP A 101 7.80 16.23 7.34
CA ASP A 101 8.10 16.64 8.71
C ASP A 101 7.07 16.11 9.73
N GLY A 102 5.93 15.60 9.27
CA GLY A 102 4.82 15.12 10.11
C GLY A 102 4.03 16.25 10.80
N GLU A 103 4.31 17.50 10.50
CA GLU A 103 3.64 18.64 11.16
C GLU A 103 2.24 18.88 10.60
N HIS A 104 2.04 18.59 9.30
CA HIS A 104 0.76 18.80 8.63
C HIS A 104 0.19 17.52 8.05
N LEU A 105 -1.11 17.49 7.94
CA LEU A 105 -1.88 16.49 7.22
C LEU A 105 -2.60 17.15 6.06
N ILE A 106 -2.49 16.59 4.87
CA ILE A 106 -3.22 17.02 3.68
C ILE A 106 -4.37 16.05 3.44
N SER A 107 -5.55 16.58 3.12
CA SER A 107 -6.72 15.78 2.78
C SER A 107 -7.32 16.27 1.47
N ALA A 108 -7.70 15.33 0.58
CA ALA A 108 -8.41 15.60 -0.65
C ALA A 108 -9.78 14.96 -0.63
N SER A 109 -10.79 15.64 -1.18
CA SER A 109 -12.17 15.22 -1.04
C SER A 109 -12.98 15.33 -2.34
N ALA A 110 -14.05 14.53 -2.39
CA ALA A 110 -15.10 14.63 -3.40
C ALA A 110 -15.93 15.93 -3.29
N ASP A 111 -15.70 16.76 -2.26
CA ASP A 111 -16.25 18.12 -2.18
C ASP A 111 -15.46 19.11 -3.05
N MET A 112 -14.51 18.61 -3.86
CA MET A 112 -13.64 19.40 -4.73
C MET A 112 -12.70 20.32 -3.95
N SER A 113 -12.37 20.03 -2.71
CA SER A 113 -11.38 20.79 -1.94
C SER A 113 -10.20 19.92 -1.51
N VAL A 114 -9.08 20.58 -1.28
CA VAL A 114 -7.91 20.05 -0.56
C VAL A 114 -7.69 20.92 0.67
N ARG A 115 -7.40 20.29 1.79
CA ARG A 115 -7.20 20.98 3.06
C ARG A 115 -5.91 20.56 3.73
N MET A 116 -5.24 21.51 4.35
CA MET A 116 -4.03 21.30 5.14
C MET A 116 -4.33 21.61 6.61
N TRP A 117 -4.04 20.64 7.45
CA TRP A 117 -4.33 20.66 8.88
C TRP A 117 -3.05 20.63 9.69
N LEU A 118 -2.92 21.47 10.71
CA LEU A 118 -1.82 21.36 11.68
C LEU A 118 -2.09 20.17 12.62
N VAL A 119 -1.27 19.14 12.56
CA VAL A 119 -1.48 17.87 13.29
C VAL A 119 -1.55 18.10 14.80
N LYS A 120 -0.69 18.97 15.32
CA LYS A 120 -0.59 19.28 16.75
C LYS A 120 -1.87 19.86 17.34
N THR A 121 -2.57 20.74 16.63
CA THR A 121 -3.76 21.44 17.12
C THR A 121 -5.06 20.98 16.44
N GLY A 122 -4.98 20.42 15.22
CA GLY A 122 -6.12 20.11 14.37
C GLY A 122 -6.68 21.34 13.65
N GLN A 123 -6.00 22.47 13.72
CA GLN A 123 -6.42 23.68 13.06
C GLN A 123 -6.28 23.56 11.54
N LEU A 124 -7.27 24.04 10.79
CA LEU A 124 -7.18 24.23 9.35
C LEU A 124 -6.19 25.39 9.07
N VAL A 125 -5.11 25.08 8.36
CA VAL A 125 -4.06 26.06 8.02
C VAL A 125 -4.32 26.64 6.64
N LYS A 126 -4.72 25.79 5.68
CA LYS A 126 -4.91 26.19 4.30
C LYS A 126 -6.00 25.36 3.63
N GLN A 127 -6.70 25.98 2.71
CA GLN A 127 -7.72 25.33 1.88
C GLN A 127 -7.56 25.76 0.44
N TRP A 128 -7.63 24.80 -0.47
CA TRP A 128 -7.67 24.99 -1.90
C TRP A 128 -9.03 24.51 -2.40
N ASP A 129 -9.77 25.38 -3.03
CA ASP A 129 -11.06 25.15 -3.67
C ASP A 129 -11.38 26.29 -4.64
N SER A 130 -12.54 26.23 -5.29
CA SER A 130 -12.97 27.26 -6.26
C SER A 130 -13.17 28.65 -5.67
N ASP A 131 -13.44 28.73 -4.36
CA ASP A 131 -13.72 30.00 -3.69
C ASP A 131 -12.44 30.71 -3.23
N HIS A 132 -11.35 29.95 -3.02
CA HIS A 132 -10.11 30.44 -2.46
C HIS A 132 -8.93 30.40 -3.42
N THR A 133 -9.08 29.76 -4.58
CA THR A 133 -7.94 29.48 -5.47
C THR A 133 -8.31 29.72 -6.93
N VAL A 134 -7.56 30.59 -7.59
CA VAL A 134 -7.68 30.81 -9.04
C VAL A 134 -7.20 29.57 -9.78
N ASP A 135 -7.87 29.25 -10.90
CA ASP A 135 -7.58 28.06 -11.71
C ASP A 135 -7.65 26.73 -10.94
N TRP A 136 -8.57 26.63 -9.99
CA TRP A 136 -8.80 25.41 -9.26
C TRP A 136 -9.37 24.29 -10.15
N HIS A 137 -9.38 23.05 -9.64
CA HIS A 137 -9.98 21.92 -10.30
C HIS A 137 -11.50 22.04 -10.46
N THR A 138 -12.01 21.58 -11.61
CA THR A 138 -13.46 21.57 -11.92
C THR A 138 -14.12 20.22 -11.61
N GLY A 139 -13.35 19.24 -11.11
CA GLY A 139 -13.81 17.91 -10.74
C GLY A 139 -13.29 17.49 -9.36
N TRP A 140 -13.72 16.34 -8.91
CA TRP A 140 -13.26 15.76 -7.63
C TRP A 140 -11.75 15.61 -7.62
N VAL A 141 -11.11 15.99 -6.53
CA VAL A 141 -9.68 15.73 -6.32
C VAL A 141 -9.52 14.31 -5.78
N GLN A 142 -9.04 13.41 -6.64
CA GLN A 142 -8.97 11.99 -6.37
C GLN A 142 -7.58 11.53 -5.89
N ALA A 143 -6.55 12.32 -6.19
CA ALA A 143 -5.18 11.99 -5.83
C ALA A 143 -4.44 13.22 -5.30
N ILE A 144 -3.57 13.00 -4.33
CA ILE A 144 -2.60 13.99 -3.83
C ILE A 144 -1.24 13.33 -3.67
N ALA A 145 -0.19 14.12 -3.81
CA ALA A 145 1.17 13.73 -3.46
C ALA A 145 1.94 14.93 -2.96
N VAL A 146 2.72 14.74 -1.89
CA VAL A 146 3.65 15.76 -1.34
C VAL A 146 5.07 15.34 -1.70
N SER A 147 5.88 16.30 -2.20
CA SER A 147 7.28 16.02 -2.53
C SER A 147 8.10 15.66 -1.29
N ALA A 148 9.17 14.89 -1.47
CA ALA A 148 10.01 14.40 -0.39
C ALA A 148 10.66 15.52 0.45
N ASP A 149 10.85 16.72 -0.14
CA ASP A 149 11.36 17.91 0.57
C ASP A 149 10.25 18.76 1.21
N GLY A 150 8.98 18.35 1.09
CA GLY A 150 7.82 19.04 1.66
C GLY A 150 7.46 20.35 0.99
N LYS A 151 8.00 20.67 -0.18
CA LYS A 151 7.80 21.98 -0.84
C LYS A 151 6.67 22.01 -1.85
N LEU A 152 6.40 20.87 -2.49
CA LEU A 152 5.41 20.78 -3.56
C LEU A 152 4.25 19.89 -3.12
N LEU A 153 3.05 20.31 -3.49
CA LEU A 153 1.85 19.49 -3.48
C LEU A 153 1.42 19.25 -4.93
N ALA A 154 1.20 18.01 -5.31
CA ALA A 154 0.52 17.66 -6.54
C ALA A 154 -0.92 17.24 -6.24
N THR A 155 -1.87 17.70 -7.02
CA THR A 155 -3.28 17.31 -6.95
C THR A 155 -3.74 16.77 -8.29
N GLY A 156 -4.38 15.61 -8.30
CA GLY A 156 -4.93 14.95 -9.49
C GLY A 156 -6.44 14.89 -9.41
N SER A 157 -7.11 15.22 -10.51
CA SER A 157 -8.55 15.40 -10.50
C SER A 157 -9.26 14.63 -11.60
N ARG A 158 -10.55 14.48 -11.40
CA ARG A 158 -11.49 13.98 -12.42
C ARG A 158 -11.61 14.93 -13.64
N ASP A 159 -11.10 16.16 -13.53
CA ASP A 159 -11.01 17.08 -14.65
C ASP A 159 -9.85 16.78 -15.61
N THR A 160 -9.20 15.63 -15.46
CA THR A 160 -8.08 15.11 -16.27
C THR A 160 -6.74 15.80 -16.02
N THR A 161 -6.68 16.83 -15.19
CA THR A 161 -5.47 17.62 -14.95
C THR A 161 -4.75 17.23 -13.67
N ILE A 162 -3.43 17.52 -13.66
CA ILE A 162 -2.62 17.54 -12.46
C ILE A 162 -2.19 18.97 -12.21
N LYS A 163 -2.34 19.47 -10.99
CA LYS A 163 -1.88 20.80 -10.61
C LYS A 163 -0.77 20.69 -9.58
N ILE A 164 0.27 21.49 -9.74
CA ILE A 164 1.44 21.55 -8.87
C ILE A 164 1.40 22.87 -8.11
N TRP A 165 1.45 22.79 -6.81
CA TRP A 165 1.33 23.90 -5.89
C TRP A 165 2.60 24.05 -5.05
N ASP A 166 3.00 25.29 -4.79
CA ASP A 166 3.92 25.56 -3.69
C ASP A 166 3.18 25.33 -2.35
N LEU A 167 3.65 24.37 -1.58
CA LEU A 167 2.96 24.00 -0.33
C LEU A 167 3.05 25.10 0.74
N THR A 168 4.10 25.91 0.71
CA THR A 168 4.32 26.99 1.69
C THR A 168 3.41 28.19 1.39
N THR A 169 3.41 28.68 0.14
CA THR A 169 2.61 29.84 -0.26
C THR A 169 1.17 29.44 -0.61
N GLY A 170 0.98 28.24 -1.14
CA GLY A 170 -0.31 27.73 -1.66
C GLY A 170 -0.58 28.16 -3.09
N GLU A 171 0.39 28.80 -3.75
CA GLU A 171 0.24 29.29 -5.13
C GLU A 171 0.34 28.14 -6.13
N LEU A 172 -0.43 28.25 -7.22
CA LEU A 172 -0.35 27.35 -8.37
C LEU A 172 0.94 27.62 -9.15
N LEU A 173 1.80 26.62 -9.23
CA LEU A 173 3.04 26.71 -10.01
C LEU A 173 2.85 26.24 -11.45
N LYS A 174 2.11 25.12 -11.65
CA LYS A 174 1.90 24.52 -12.98
C LYS A 174 0.61 23.72 -13.04
N THR A 175 0.07 23.63 -14.26
CA THR A 175 -0.93 22.61 -14.63
C THR A 175 -0.33 21.69 -15.67
N LEU A 176 -0.41 20.37 -15.45
CA LEU A 176 0.11 19.34 -16.34
C LEU A 176 -1.07 18.70 -17.09
N TRP A 177 -0.95 18.62 -18.41
CA TRP A 177 -1.97 18.16 -19.34
C TRP A 177 -1.41 17.01 -20.18
N GLU A 178 -1.87 15.82 -19.99
CA GLU A 178 -1.48 14.65 -20.80
C GLU A 178 -2.53 13.55 -20.74
N HIS A 179 -3.19 13.42 -19.58
CA HIS A 179 -4.22 12.43 -19.39
C HIS A 179 -5.52 12.83 -20.09
N SER A 180 -6.21 11.84 -20.67
CA SER A 180 -7.50 12.03 -21.34
C SER A 180 -8.70 11.67 -20.46
N ASP A 181 -8.47 11.17 -19.24
CA ASP A 181 -9.51 10.86 -18.26
C ASP A 181 -8.99 11.13 -16.83
N ALA A 182 -9.81 10.85 -15.82
CA ALA A 182 -9.57 11.17 -14.43
C ALA A 182 -8.19 10.72 -13.91
N VAL A 183 -7.48 11.61 -13.25
CA VAL A 183 -6.22 11.29 -12.55
C VAL A 183 -6.55 10.77 -11.16
N THR A 184 -6.30 9.49 -10.94
CA THR A 184 -6.73 8.73 -9.76
C THR A 184 -5.62 8.39 -8.79
N ALA A 185 -4.36 8.41 -9.25
CA ALA A 185 -3.19 8.11 -8.45
C ALA A 185 -2.03 9.07 -8.74
N LEU A 186 -1.33 9.48 -7.69
CA LEU A 186 -0.14 10.32 -7.75
C LEU A 186 0.89 9.83 -6.73
N ALA A 187 2.17 9.83 -7.11
CA ALA A 187 3.27 9.57 -6.19
C ALA A 187 4.50 10.40 -6.58
N PHE A 188 5.03 11.20 -5.66
CA PHE A 188 6.34 11.80 -5.84
C PHE A 188 7.44 10.76 -5.60
N HIS A 189 8.51 10.89 -6.38
CA HIS A 189 9.68 10.04 -6.21
C HIS A 189 10.38 10.38 -4.88
N PRO A 190 10.76 9.39 -4.05
CA PRO A 190 11.25 9.64 -2.68
C PRO A 190 12.62 10.33 -2.63
N ILE A 191 13.39 10.30 -3.71
CA ILE A 191 14.76 10.85 -3.79
C ILE A 191 14.83 11.99 -4.81
N GLU A 192 14.34 11.77 -6.02
CA GLU A 192 14.36 12.77 -7.10
C GLU A 192 13.11 13.66 -6.97
N LYS A 193 13.22 14.76 -6.24
CA LYS A 193 12.11 15.64 -5.85
C LYS A 193 11.28 16.22 -7.00
N ASN A 194 11.85 16.29 -8.20
CA ASN A 194 11.16 16.81 -9.40
C ASN A 194 10.49 15.71 -10.23
N LEU A 195 10.52 14.44 -9.78
CA LEU A 195 9.83 13.36 -10.46
C LEU A 195 8.51 13.02 -9.76
N LEU A 196 7.45 12.98 -10.56
CA LEU A 196 6.11 12.60 -10.15
C LEU A 196 5.60 11.49 -11.05
N ALA A 197 5.01 10.45 -10.49
CA ALA A 197 4.21 9.47 -11.22
C ALA A 197 2.73 9.84 -11.13
N SER A 198 2.00 9.70 -12.22
CA SER A 198 0.54 9.81 -12.26
C SER A 198 -0.08 8.61 -12.94
N GLY A 199 -1.23 8.18 -12.44
CA GLY A 199 -2.08 7.15 -13.02
C GLY A 199 -3.47 7.70 -13.30
N SER A 200 -4.07 7.28 -14.40
CA SER A 200 -5.37 7.75 -14.86
C SER A 200 -6.28 6.62 -15.31
N THR A 201 -7.58 6.85 -15.27
CA THR A 201 -8.60 5.98 -15.87
C THR A 201 -8.51 5.90 -17.39
N ASP A 202 -7.65 6.72 -18.03
CA ASP A 202 -7.27 6.52 -19.43
C ASP A 202 -6.37 5.28 -19.62
N GLY A 203 -6.05 4.56 -18.54
CA GLY A 203 -5.22 3.36 -18.52
C GLY A 203 -3.72 3.64 -18.58
N SER A 204 -3.27 4.88 -18.59
CA SER A 204 -1.86 5.22 -18.70
C SER A 204 -1.22 5.61 -17.37
N ILE A 205 0.09 5.40 -17.30
CA ILE A 205 0.96 5.92 -16.24
C ILE A 205 1.95 6.87 -16.90
N VAL A 206 2.08 8.07 -16.36
CA VAL A 206 3.01 9.09 -16.83
C VAL A 206 4.00 9.43 -15.72
N ILE A 207 5.27 9.46 -16.05
CA ILE A 207 6.33 9.97 -15.18
C ILE A 207 6.70 11.38 -15.67
N TRP A 208 6.58 12.34 -14.80
CA TRP A 208 6.75 13.75 -15.11
C TRP A 208 8.08 14.28 -14.62
N ASP A 209 8.68 15.15 -15.40
CA ASP A 209 9.60 16.16 -14.90
C ASP A 209 8.76 17.40 -14.51
N VAL A 210 8.54 17.56 -13.22
CA VAL A 210 7.66 18.61 -12.67
C VAL A 210 8.25 19.99 -12.91
N GLU A 211 9.59 20.14 -12.86
CA GLU A 211 10.26 21.41 -13.11
C GLU A 211 10.11 21.83 -14.58
N ALA A 212 10.32 20.90 -15.49
CA ALA A 212 10.09 21.14 -16.92
C ALA A 212 8.60 21.25 -17.27
N GLY A 213 7.70 20.69 -16.45
CA GLY A 213 6.27 20.60 -16.72
C GLY A 213 5.93 19.67 -17.88
N LYS A 214 6.73 18.64 -18.12
CA LYS A 214 6.63 17.75 -19.28
C LYS A 214 6.69 16.27 -18.87
N PRO A 215 6.03 15.39 -19.64
CA PRO A 215 6.18 13.95 -19.46
C PRO A 215 7.61 13.54 -19.82
N LYS A 216 8.24 12.74 -18.94
CA LYS A 216 9.55 12.14 -19.13
C LYS A 216 9.44 10.73 -19.71
N TYR A 217 8.47 9.97 -19.19
CA TYR A 217 8.12 8.63 -19.67
C TYR A 217 6.61 8.48 -19.66
N ARG A 218 6.09 7.82 -20.69
CA ARG A 218 4.71 7.36 -20.74
C ARG A 218 4.72 5.86 -20.91
N HIS A 219 4.16 5.16 -19.95
CA HIS A 219 3.99 3.72 -20.04
C HIS A 219 2.63 3.46 -20.67
N PRO A 220 2.60 2.84 -21.87
CA PRO A 220 1.34 2.53 -22.52
C PRO A 220 0.61 1.48 -21.67
N THR A 221 -0.55 1.86 -21.37
CA THR A 221 -1.73 1.11 -20.96
C THR A 221 -1.52 -0.23 -20.26
N PHE A 222 -1.87 -0.21 -19.03
CA PHE A 222 -2.48 -1.38 -18.40
C PHE A 222 -3.90 -1.58 -18.95
N SER A 223 -4.11 -1.52 -20.23
CA SER A 223 -5.31 -1.30 -21.06
C SER A 223 -6.64 -1.94 -20.61
N ALA A 224 -6.71 -2.49 -19.42
CA ALA A 224 -7.92 -3.04 -18.82
C ALA A 224 -8.08 -2.68 -17.33
N TYR A 225 -7.19 -1.85 -16.74
CA TYR A 225 -7.18 -1.63 -15.29
C TYR A 225 -6.81 -0.19 -14.95
N ASP A 226 -7.74 0.52 -14.34
CA ASP A 226 -7.56 1.90 -13.91
C ASP A 226 -6.63 1.94 -12.69
N PRO A 227 -5.44 2.57 -12.74
CA PRO A 227 -4.60 2.78 -11.57
C PRO A 227 -5.39 3.52 -10.48
N TYR A 228 -5.44 2.95 -9.28
CA TYR A 228 -6.17 3.55 -8.17
C TYR A 228 -5.25 4.10 -7.10
N ASP A 229 -4.12 3.43 -6.89
CA ASP A 229 -3.08 3.87 -5.99
C ASP A 229 -1.69 3.48 -6.51
N MET A 230 -0.67 4.27 -6.15
CA MET A 230 0.70 4.04 -6.56
C MET A 230 1.68 4.49 -5.49
N GLU A 231 2.76 3.72 -5.31
CA GLU A 231 3.85 4.09 -4.43
C GLU A 231 5.20 3.70 -5.04
N PHE A 232 6.18 4.60 -4.93
CA PHE A 232 7.56 4.26 -5.25
C PHE A 232 8.20 3.44 -4.13
N SER A 233 9.08 2.49 -4.49
CA SER A 233 9.94 1.85 -3.50
C SER A 233 10.82 2.89 -2.80
N PRO A 234 11.23 2.68 -1.53
CA PRO A 234 12.03 3.64 -0.77
C PRO A 234 13.35 4.04 -1.46
N ASP A 235 13.93 3.14 -2.27
CA ASP A 235 15.12 3.41 -3.06
C ASP A 235 14.82 4.08 -4.41
N GLY A 236 13.56 4.33 -4.72
CA GLY A 236 13.07 4.99 -5.92
C GLY A 236 13.20 4.19 -7.22
N LYS A 237 13.57 2.90 -7.19
CA LYS A 237 13.79 2.14 -8.43
C LYS A 237 12.51 1.52 -8.99
N LEU A 238 11.59 1.17 -8.13
CA LEU A 238 10.37 0.47 -8.46
C LEU A 238 9.14 1.35 -8.20
N LEU A 239 8.06 1.07 -8.91
CA LEU A 239 6.74 1.65 -8.69
C LEU A 239 5.75 0.50 -8.52
N ALA A 240 5.09 0.42 -7.36
CA ALA A 240 3.95 -0.45 -7.13
C ALA A 240 2.67 0.24 -7.57
N ILE A 241 1.73 -0.54 -8.13
CA ILE A 241 0.49 -0.05 -8.70
C ILE A 241 -0.63 -0.97 -8.27
N GLY A 242 -1.60 -0.40 -7.56
CA GLY A 242 -2.90 -0.98 -7.30
C GLY A 242 -3.91 -0.47 -8.33
N ALA A 243 -4.80 -1.32 -8.82
CA ALA A 243 -5.73 -0.90 -9.85
C ALA A 243 -7.12 -1.54 -9.70
N TYR A 244 -8.11 -0.93 -10.34
CA TYR A 244 -9.48 -1.44 -10.38
C TYR A 244 -9.54 -2.76 -11.13
N ALA A 245 -10.21 -3.77 -10.54
CA ALA A 245 -10.37 -5.11 -11.10
C ALA A 245 -9.08 -5.80 -11.59
N SER A 246 -7.91 -5.41 -11.05
CA SER A 246 -6.58 -5.78 -11.57
C SER A 246 -6.17 -7.23 -11.29
N LYS A 247 -6.90 -7.95 -10.43
CA LYS A 247 -6.56 -9.30 -9.95
C LYS A 247 -5.16 -9.40 -9.34
N GLY A 248 -4.57 -8.26 -8.94
CA GLY A 248 -3.25 -8.24 -8.31
C GLY A 248 -2.56 -6.89 -8.31
N VAL A 249 -1.46 -6.83 -7.57
CA VAL A 249 -0.55 -5.68 -7.53
C VAL A 249 0.48 -5.83 -8.63
N ARG A 250 0.80 -4.74 -9.28
CA ARG A 250 1.86 -4.71 -10.28
C ARG A 250 3.03 -3.87 -9.80
N VAL A 251 4.25 -4.35 -10.06
CA VAL A 251 5.48 -3.64 -9.73
C VAL A 251 6.31 -3.51 -11.00
N ILE A 252 6.71 -2.29 -11.32
CA ILE A 252 7.49 -1.96 -12.51
C ILE A 252 8.83 -1.30 -12.16
N ASP A 253 9.86 -1.57 -12.98
CA ASP A 253 11.01 -0.69 -13.12
C ASP A 253 10.56 0.47 -14.02
N TRP A 254 10.23 1.59 -13.42
CA TRP A 254 9.62 2.70 -14.13
C TRP A 254 10.55 3.35 -15.17
N ARG A 255 11.89 3.25 -15.00
CA ARG A 255 12.85 3.77 -15.96
C ARG A 255 12.93 2.93 -17.22
N LYS A 256 12.82 1.60 -17.05
CA LYS A 256 12.83 0.66 -18.17
C LYS A 256 11.45 0.41 -18.76
N GLY A 257 10.39 0.77 -18.03
CA GLY A 257 9.02 0.44 -18.41
C GLY A 257 8.73 -1.06 -18.40
N THR A 258 9.49 -1.82 -17.63
CA THR A 258 9.38 -3.28 -17.59
C THR A 258 8.74 -3.77 -16.31
N TRP A 259 7.92 -4.81 -16.44
CA TRP A 259 7.38 -5.53 -15.30
C TRP A 259 8.51 -6.21 -14.51
N VAL A 260 8.50 -6.03 -13.19
CA VAL A 260 9.42 -6.68 -12.28
C VAL A 260 8.70 -7.78 -11.51
N ALA A 261 7.51 -7.48 -11.00
CA ALA A 261 6.75 -8.44 -10.21
C ALA A 261 5.24 -8.24 -10.38
N TRP A 262 4.50 -9.33 -10.27
CA TRP A 262 3.04 -9.34 -10.23
C TRP A 262 2.54 -10.14 -9.02
N GLY A 263 1.93 -9.45 -8.06
CA GLY A 263 1.29 -10.06 -6.91
C GLY A 263 -0.12 -10.55 -7.28
N SER A 264 -0.23 -11.80 -7.71
CA SER A 264 -1.47 -12.40 -8.22
C SER A 264 -2.37 -12.96 -7.12
N GLY A 265 -3.63 -13.26 -7.47
CA GLY A 265 -4.59 -13.98 -6.64
C GLY A 265 -5.62 -13.11 -5.93
N ILE A 266 -5.56 -11.79 -6.07
CA ILE A 266 -6.56 -10.86 -5.56
C ILE A 266 -7.81 -10.93 -6.44
N GLU A 267 -8.98 -11.06 -5.81
CA GLU A 267 -10.27 -11.01 -6.49
C GLU A 267 -10.92 -9.65 -6.21
N GLY A 268 -10.77 -8.72 -7.15
CA GLY A 268 -11.36 -7.38 -7.02
C GLY A 268 -10.38 -6.22 -7.22
N THR A 269 -10.76 -5.05 -6.73
CA THR A 269 -9.96 -3.83 -6.80
C THR A 269 -8.86 -3.83 -5.76
N VAL A 270 -7.66 -3.41 -6.14
CA VAL A 270 -6.61 -3.03 -5.19
C VAL A 270 -6.77 -1.55 -4.90
N TRP A 271 -7.19 -1.25 -3.67
CA TRP A 271 -7.53 0.10 -3.24
C TRP A 271 -6.33 0.91 -2.79
N ASP A 272 -5.34 0.22 -2.23
CA ASP A 272 -4.16 0.86 -1.63
C ASP A 272 -2.97 -0.08 -1.69
N VAL A 273 -1.77 0.45 -1.88
CA VAL A 273 -0.52 -0.31 -1.90
C VAL A 273 0.52 0.38 -1.03
N ALA A 274 1.34 -0.42 -0.34
CA ALA A 274 2.43 0.10 0.47
C ALA A 274 3.69 -0.77 0.33
N PHE A 275 4.84 -0.14 0.13
CA PHE A 275 6.14 -0.80 0.26
C PHE A 275 6.55 -0.92 1.73
N SER A 276 7.19 -2.01 2.08
CA SER A 276 7.96 -2.07 3.33
C SER A 276 9.14 -1.09 3.29
N PRO A 277 9.61 -0.57 4.44
CA PRO A 277 10.70 0.40 4.48
C PRO A 277 12.01 -0.08 3.84
N ASP A 278 12.22 -1.40 3.74
CA ASP A 278 13.37 -2.00 3.06
C ASP A 278 13.14 -2.25 1.56
N GLY A 279 11.95 -1.93 1.05
CA GLY A 279 11.57 -2.04 -0.36
C GLY A 279 11.40 -3.48 -0.88
N LYS A 280 11.40 -4.49 -0.02
CA LYS A 280 11.35 -5.90 -0.44
C LYS A 280 9.95 -6.48 -0.49
N ILE A 281 9.05 -5.91 0.26
CA ILE A 281 7.68 -6.38 0.42
C ILE A 281 6.71 -5.31 -0.06
N VAL A 282 5.63 -5.73 -0.71
CA VAL A 282 4.47 -4.88 -1.00
C VAL A 282 3.27 -5.47 -0.28
N ALA A 283 2.57 -4.63 0.46
CA ALA A 283 1.24 -4.91 0.97
C ALA A 283 0.18 -4.29 0.07
N ALA A 284 -0.97 -4.93 -0.05
CA ALA A 284 -2.11 -4.44 -0.82
C ALA A 284 -3.39 -4.59 -0.02
N GLY A 285 -4.17 -3.53 0.04
CA GLY A 285 -5.53 -3.52 0.53
C GLY A 285 -6.50 -3.79 -0.62
N ALA A 286 -7.39 -4.78 -0.48
CA ALA A 286 -8.18 -5.25 -1.60
C ALA A 286 -9.68 -5.38 -1.30
N GLY A 287 -10.46 -5.37 -2.37
CA GLY A 287 -11.92 -5.51 -2.39
C GLY A 287 -12.41 -6.94 -2.18
N ASP A 288 -11.54 -7.87 -1.81
CA ASP A 288 -11.86 -9.26 -1.46
C ASP A 288 -11.80 -9.53 0.05
N ASN A 289 -11.94 -8.50 0.86
CA ASN A 289 -11.89 -8.54 2.33
C ASN A 289 -10.53 -8.98 2.88
N ALA A 290 -9.46 -8.75 2.15
CA ALA A 290 -8.14 -9.20 2.53
C ALA A 290 -7.06 -8.12 2.34
N ALA A 291 -6.05 -8.18 3.19
CA ALA A 291 -4.75 -7.58 2.93
C ALA A 291 -3.79 -8.66 2.44
N TRP A 292 -3.09 -8.37 1.35
CA TRP A 292 -2.17 -9.28 0.68
C TRP A 292 -0.74 -8.80 0.85
N ILE A 293 0.19 -9.71 1.06
CA ILE A 293 1.59 -9.39 1.29
C ILE A 293 2.45 -10.23 0.34
N TYR A 294 3.28 -9.55 -0.46
CA TYR A 294 4.11 -10.15 -1.49
C TYR A 294 5.58 -9.79 -1.31
N ASP A 295 6.46 -10.78 -1.50
CA ASP A 295 7.91 -10.55 -1.68
C ASP A 295 8.16 -10.23 -3.15
N VAL A 296 8.51 -8.99 -3.45
CA VAL A 296 8.73 -8.51 -4.82
C VAL A 296 10.17 -8.72 -5.30
N THR A 297 11.05 -9.21 -4.43
CA THR A 297 12.42 -9.56 -4.78
C THR A 297 12.55 -10.98 -5.32
N ARG A 298 11.51 -11.80 -5.14
CA ARG A 298 11.45 -13.20 -5.53
C ARG A 298 10.26 -13.43 -6.44
N THR A 299 10.56 -13.61 -7.72
CA THR A 299 9.57 -13.90 -8.75
C THR A 299 9.93 -15.19 -9.46
N ASP A 300 8.92 -15.86 -10.02
CA ASP A 300 9.10 -16.98 -10.94
C ASP A 300 9.49 -16.51 -12.36
N GLU A 301 9.59 -17.43 -13.31
CA GLU A 301 9.88 -17.15 -14.72
C GLU A 301 8.83 -16.24 -15.39
N HIS A 302 7.59 -16.21 -14.87
CA HIS A 302 6.50 -15.36 -15.33
C HIS A 302 6.43 -14.04 -14.55
N LYS A 303 7.44 -13.72 -13.71
CA LYS A 303 7.50 -12.55 -12.84
C LYS A 303 6.36 -12.49 -11.79
N ILE A 304 5.80 -13.65 -11.43
CA ILE A 304 4.83 -13.72 -10.33
C ILE A 304 5.56 -13.57 -9.01
N ALA A 305 5.21 -12.56 -8.24
CA ALA A 305 5.78 -12.30 -6.92
C ALA A 305 5.38 -13.40 -5.93
N ARG A 306 6.32 -13.79 -5.07
CA ARG A 306 6.03 -14.74 -4.02
C ARG A 306 5.05 -14.14 -3.02
N ARG A 307 3.87 -14.73 -2.92
CA ARG A 307 2.90 -14.39 -1.87
C ARG A 307 3.42 -14.89 -0.51
N LEU A 308 3.66 -13.96 0.40
CA LEU A 308 4.09 -14.28 1.77
C LEU A 308 2.90 -14.58 2.67
N ARG A 309 1.85 -13.74 2.59
CA ARG A 309 0.68 -13.88 3.45
C ARG A 309 -0.57 -13.26 2.82
N THR A 310 -1.72 -13.81 3.19
CA THR A 310 -3.01 -13.19 3.00
C THR A 310 -3.67 -13.07 4.38
N ILE A 311 -4.00 -11.85 4.78
CA ILE A 311 -4.71 -11.57 6.02
C ILE A 311 -6.19 -11.45 5.66
N ARG A 312 -6.94 -12.55 5.76
CA ARG A 312 -8.40 -12.52 5.59
C ARG A 312 -9.04 -12.08 6.89
N ILE A 313 -9.89 -11.09 6.83
CA ILE A 313 -10.54 -10.53 8.00
C ILE A 313 -12.00 -10.94 7.96
N ASN A 314 -12.37 -11.84 8.87
CA ASN A 314 -13.76 -12.21 9.05
C ASN A 314 -14.45 -11.11 9.86
N THR A 315 -15.33 -10.34 9.23
CA THR A 315 -16.08 -9.25 9.87
C THR A 315 -17.26 -9.76 10.71
N GLY A 316 -17.49 -11.09 10.75
CA GLY A 316 -18.55 -11.71 11.54
C GLY A 316 -19.97 -11.48 11.01
N ARG A 317 -20.12 -10.88 9.81
CA ARG A 317 -21.43 -10.62 9.20
C ARG A 317 -21.81 -11.72 8.21
N GLN A 318 -23.08 -12.17 8.31
CA GLN A 318 -23.64 -13.18 7.42
C GLN A 318 -23.75 -12.65 5.98
N ALA A 319 -23.65 -13.55 5.01
CA ALA A 319 -23.92 -13.27 3.61
C ALA A 319 -25.32 -12.63 3.44
N GLY A 320 -25.37 -11.42 2.89
CA GLY A 320 -26.63 -10.68 2.66
C GLY A 320 -26.69 -9.29 3.32
N ALA A 321 -25.72 -8.89 4.14
CA ALA A 321 -25.63 -7.51 4.60
C ALA A 321 -24.76 -6.70 3.62
N ASP A 322 -25.26 -5.57 3.15
CA ASP A 322 -24.61 -4.63 2.21
C ASP A 322 -23.35 -3.94 2.77
N VAL A 323 -22.56 -4.59 3.63
CA VAL A 323 -21.34 -4.03 4.18
C VAL A 323 -20.17 -4.88 3.68
N TRP A 324 -19.56 -4.37 2.67
CA TRP A 324 -18.33 -4.87 2.08
C TRP A 324 -17.20 -4.74 3.13
N GLY A 325 -16.43 -5.77 3.30
CA GLY A 325 -15.31 -5.76 4.25
C GLY A 325 -13.98 -5.33 3.59
N ASP A 326 -14.05 -4.53 2.53
CA ASP A 326 -12.89 -4.11 1.76
C ASP A 326 -11.81 -3.51 2.64
N VAL A 327 -10.56 -3.89 2.39
CA VAL A 327 -9.39 -3.24 2.98
C VAL A 327 -9.06 -2.00 2.15
N ARG A 328 -9.39 -0.84 2.69
CA ARG A 328 -9.29 0.46 2.02
C ARG A 328 -7.95 1.16 2.24
N GLY A 329 -7.17 0.70 3.21
CA GLY A 329 -5.89 1.30 3.49
C GLY A 329 -4.92 0.29 4.09
N VAL A 330 -3.66 0.38 3.68
CA VAL A 330 -2.53 -0.38 4.22
C VAL A 330 -1.33 0.53 4.42
N ALA A 331 -0.59 0.36 5.51
CA ALA A 331 0.64 1.11 5.75
C ALA A 331 1.61 0.29 6.61
N PHE A 332 2.90 0.35 6.30
CA PHE A 332 3.94 -0.18 7.19
C PHE A 332 4.39 0.89 8.17
N THR A 333 4.64 0.51 9.42
CA THR A 333 5.40 1.38 10.32
C THR A 333 6.84 1.55 9.82
N PRO A 334 7.50 2.69 10.12
CA PRO A 334 8.86 2.96 9.63
C PRO A 334 9.91 1.93 10.03
N ASP A 335 9.68 1.17 11.09
CA ASP A 335 10.54 0.07 11.53
C ASP A 335 10.25 -1.25 10.78
N GLY A 336 9.25 -1.27 9.89
CA GLY A 336 8.82 -2.43 9.11
C GLY A 336 8.19 -3.56 9.93
N LYS A 337 7.97 -3.37 11.24
CA LYS A 337 7.51 -4.45 12.14
C LYS A 337 6.00 -4.52 12.29
N THR A 338 5.28 -3.51 11.87
CA THR A 338 3.82 -3.48 11.98
C THR A 338 3.21 -3.08 10.65
N LEU A 339 2.21 -3.86 10.22
CA LEU A 339 1.31 -3.49 9.15
C LEU A 339 0.03 -2.94 9.79
N VAL A 340 -0.42 -1.79 9.29
CA VAL A 340 -1.71 -1.20 9.63
C VAL A 340 -2.67 -1.50 8.49
N THR A 341 -3.88 -1.95 8.79
CA THR A 341 -4.96 -2.13 7.81
C THR A 341 -6.20 -1.38 8.26
N ALA A 342 -6.87 -0.71 7.34
CA ALA A 342 -8.14 -0.04 7.59
C ALA A 342 -9.21 -0.55 6.63
N MET A 343 -10.42 -0.71 7.15
CA MET A 343 -11.49 -1.41 6.45
C MET A 343 -12.80 -0.64 6.41
N GLU A 344 -13.66 -1.08 5.50
CA GLU A 344 -15.03 -0.56 5.42
C GLU A 344 -15.91 -0.90 6.64
N ASP A 345 -15.47 -1.80 7.52
CA ASP A 345 -16.14 -2.06 8.79
C ASP A 345 -15.91 -0.94 9.85
N GLY A 346 -15.24 0.15 9.46
CA GLY A 346 -14.93 1.28 10.35
C GLY A 346 -13.76 1.03 11.29
N LYS A 347 -13.09 -0.11 11.16
CA LYS A 347 -12.01 -0.51 12.09
C LYS A 347 -10.64 -0.43 11.44
N VAL A 348 -9.67 -0.09 12.28
CA VAL A 348 -8.25 -0.22 11.98
C VAL A 348 -7.67 -1.39 12.77
N ARG A 349 -6.82 -2.17 12.14
CA ARG A 349 -6.13 -3.30 12.77
C ARG A 349 -4.63 -3.18 12.59
N LEU A 350 -3.91 -3.41 13.68
CA LEU A 350 -2.45 -3.45 13.70
C LEU A 350 -2.00 -4.90 13.76
N TRP A 351 -1.07 -5.27 12.89
CA TRP A 351 -0.54 -6.61 12.72
C TRP A 351 0.96 -6.59 12.93
N ARG A 352 1.46 -7.31 13.92
CA ARG A 352 2.90 -7.50 14.09
C ARG A 352 3.41 -8.47 13.05
N LEU A 353 4.46 -8.04 12.36
CA LEU A 353 5.18 -8.85 11.40
C LEU A 353 6.42 -9.41 12.08
N THR A 354 6.54 -10.74 12.15
CA THR A 354 7.71 -11.42 12.71
C THR A 354 8.10 -12.56 11.78
N GLY A 355 9.40 -12.79 11.63
CA GLY A 355 9.96 -13.79 10.73
C GLY A 355 11.06 -13.19 9.91
N ILE A 356 12.14 -13.91 9.78
CA ILE A 356 13.29 -13.51 8.97
C ILE A 356 12.88 -13.79 7.51
N VAL A 357 12.93 -12.79 6.65
CA VAL A 357 13.09 -13.04 5.22
C VAL A 357 14.48 -13.62 5.06
N VAL A 358 14.62 -14.93 5.29
CA VAL A 358 15.89 -15.61 5.10
C VAL A 358 16.18 -15.56 3.60
N ASN A 359 17.33 -15.01 3.26
CA ASN A 359 17.86 -15.00 1.91
C ASN A 359 18.26 -16.44 1.54
N ILE A 360 17.29 -17.29 1.20
CA ILE A 360 17.56 -18.63 0.68
C ILE A 360 17.83 -18.43 -0.81
N PRO A 361 19.06 -18.72 -1.30
CA PRO A 361 19.31 -18.73 -2.74
C PRO A 361 18.37 -19.73 -3.39
N ALA A 362 17.81 -19.37 -4.55
CA ALA A 362 16.93 -20.25 -5.31
C ALA A 362 17.60 -21.63 -5.45
N PRO A 363 16.89 -22.76 -5.22
CA PRO A 363 17.44 -24.08 -5.45
C PRO A 363 17.91 -24.16 -6.91
N LYS A 364 19.18 -24.50 -7.12
CA LYS A 364 19.66 -24.86 -8.45
C LYS A 364 18.88 -26.09 -8.88
N LEU A 365 17.94 -25.90 -9.79
CA LEU A 365 17.31 -27.02 -10.48
C LEU A 365 18.44 -27.83 -11.18
N PRO A 366 18.45 -29.16 -11.05
CA PRO A 366 19.40 -29.97 -11.82
C PRO A 366 19.18 -29.67 -13.31
N SER A 367 20.27 -29.37 -14.01
CA SER A 367 20.26 -29.19 -15.45
C SER A 367 19.65 -30.45 -16.10
N LEU A 368 18.58 -30.25 -16.85
CA LEU A 368 18.03 -31.32 -17.70
C LEU A 368 19.15 -31.80 -18.61
N PRO A 369 19.31 -33.13 -18.80
CA PRO A 369 20.30 -33.64 -19.75
C PRO A 369 19.94 -33.14 -21.15
N GLU A 370 20.95 -32.63 -21.87
CA GLU A 370 20.80 -32.22 -23.25
C GLU A 370 20.24 -33.40 -24.10
N PRO A 371 19.26 -33.13 -25.01
CA PRO A 371 18.78 -34.17 -25.89
C PRO A 371 19.91 -34.63 -26.78
N HIS A 372 20.28 -35.91 -26.66
CA HIS A 372 21.22 -36.53 -27.56
C HIS A 372 20.74 -36.35 -29.00
N GLY A 373 21.51 -35.60 -29.78
CA GLY A 373 21.29 -35.41 -31.19
C GLY A 373 21.31 -36.78 -31.89
N HIS A 374 20.20 -37.14 -32.55
CA HIS A 374 20.22 -38.19 -33.55
C HIS A 374 20.90 -37.64 -34.81
N ALA A 375 22.12 -38.14 -35.01
CA ALA A 375 22.72 -38.09 -36.33
C ALA A 375 21.93 -39.04 -37.27
N HIS A 376 21.40 -38.49 -38.35
CA HIS A 376 21.33 -39.11 -39.68
C HIS A 376 21.15 -38.00 -40.72
#